data_5d9d7a83f4707f3cb971a5d24d6df2cf
#
_entry.id   5d9d7a83f4707f3cb971a5d24d6df2cf
#
_cell.length_a   1.000
_cell.length_b   1.000
_cell.length_c   1.000
_cell.angle_alpha   90.00
_cell.angle_beta   90.00
_cell.angle_gamma   90.00
#
_symmetry.space_group_name_H-M   'P 1'
#
loop_
_entity.id
_entity.type
_entity.pdbx_description
1 polymer ?
#
loop_
_entity_poly.entity_id
_entity_poly.type
_entity_poly.pdbx_seq_one_letter_code
_entity_poly.pdbx_strand_id
1 'polypeptide(L)'
;QNGIGLILDFVPVHFAVDDYALAEYDGTALYEYPNSDVGNSEWGSRNFMHSRGEVRSFLQSCAEYWLKEYHFDGLRMDAISNMIYWQGQPQRGVNGNAVSFLQYMNRGLKERNPGILLAAEDSTSFPGVTKPVSEGGLGFDYKWDMGWMNDTLDYFRTDPEYRSRDYHKLTFSLMYYYDENYLLPFSHDEVVHGKATIIQKMNGDYEKKFPQARALYMYM
;
A
#
# COMPACT_ATOMS: atom_id res chain seq x y z
N GLN A 1 11.23 11.74 20.75
CA GLN A 1 12.01 11.95 21.99
C GLN A 1 12.52 10.63 22.59
N ASN A 2 11.93 9.49 22.22
CA ASN A 2 12.34 8.16 22.70
C ASN A 2 13.03 7.31 21.63
N GLY A 3 13.43 7.89 20.49
CA GLY A 3 14.09 7.19 19.40
C GLY A 3 13.20 6.21 18.62
N ILE A 4 11.88 6.41 18.67
CA ILE A 4 10.90 5.60 17.92
C ILE A 4 10.37 6.47 16.78
N GLY A 5 10.57 6.02 15.54
CA GLY A 5 9.99 6.64 14.34
C GLY A 5 8.51 6.28 14.19
N LEU A 6 7.73 7.24 13.68
CA LEU A 6 6.30 7.08 13.42
C LEU A 6 6.03 7.19 11.92
N ILE A 7 5.35 6.21 11.37
CA ILE A 7 4.91 6.21 9.97
C ILE A 7 3.39 6.32 9.95
N LEU A 8 2.88 7.32 9.22
CA LEU A 8 1.45 7.51 9.03
C LEU A 8 0.96 6.66 7.86
N ASP A 9 -0.18 6.01 8.05
CA ASP A 9 -0.92 5.38 6.96
C ASP A 9 -1.70 6.46 6.20
N PHE A 10 -1.24 6.78 4.99
CA PHE A 10 -1.75 7.87 4.17
C PHE A 10 -2.48 7.33 2.94
N VAL A 11 -3.71 7.80 2.71
CA VAL A 11 -4.59 7.30 1.64
C VAL A 11 -4.73 8.34 0.52
N PRO A 12 -3.84 8.39 -0.47
CA PRO A 12 -3.93 9.34 -1.58
C PRO A 12 -4.81 8.87 -2.73
N VAL A 13 -5.39 7.68 -2.64
CA VAL A 13 -6.16 7.00 -3.70
C VAL A 13 -7.60 7.48 -3.73
N HIS A 14 -8.28 7.41 -2.59
CA HIS A 14 -9.72 7.59 -2.49
C HIS A 14 -10.13 8.22 -1.15
N PHE A 15 -11.40 8.59 -1.03
CA PHE A 15 -11.97 9.20 0.18
C PHE A 15 -13.41 8.75 0.40
N ALA A 16 -13.87 8.89 1.66
CA ALA A 16 -15.20 8.49 2.08
C ALA A 16 -16.31 9.34 1.44
N VAL A 17 -17.52 8.76 1.36
CA VAL A 17 -18.71 9.37 0.77
C VAL A 17 -19.75 9.80 1.80
N ASP A 18 -19.34 9.94 3.06
CA ASP A 18 -20.23 10.44 4.12
C ASP A 18 -20.70 11.87 3.79
N ASP A 19 -21.87 12.24 4.28
CA ASP A 19 -22.52 13.54 4.00
C ASP A 19 -21.67 14.78 4.40
N TYR A 20 -20.71 14.60 5.29
CA TYR A 20 -19.75 15.63 5.73
C TYR A 20 -18.38 15.52 5.07
N ALA A 21 -18.19 14.58 4.13
CA ALA A 21 -16.91 14.33 3.46
C ALA A 21 -16.74 15.15 2.19
N LEU A 22 -15.79 14.76 1.34
CA LEU A 22 -15.39 15.55 0.17
C LEU A 22 -16.21 15.23 -1.10
N ALA A 23 -17.00 14.15 -1.10
CA ALA A 23 -17.78 13.75 -2.27
C ALA A 23 -18.80 14.83 -2.63
N GLU A 24 -18.77 15.26 -3.90
CA GLU A 24 -19.65 16.32 -4.41
C GLU A 24 -19.66 17.58 -3.51
N TYR A 25 -18.51 17.97 -2.99
CA TYR A 25 -18.33 18.97 -1.96
C TYR A 25 -19.02 20.31 -2.24
N ASP A 26 -19.02 20.75 -3.50
CA ASP A 26 -19.69 21.97 -3.97
C ASP A 26 -20.92 21.69 -4.84
N GLY A 27 -21.44 20.47 -4.78
CA GLY A 27 -22.52 19.98 -5.65
C GLY A 27 -22.02 19.48 -7.01
N THR A 28 -20.69 19.40 -7.20
CA THR A 28 -20.06 18.85 -8.40
C THR A 28 -18.95 17.87 -8.02
N ALA A 29 -18.44 17.12 -8.99
CA ALA A 29 -17.28 16.25 -8.80
C ALA A 29 -16.00 17.10 -8.71
N LEU A 30 -15.77 17.74 -7.53
CA LEU A 30 -14.64 18.64 -7.30
C LEU A 30 -13.33 17.87 -7.08
N TYR A 31 -13.32 16.87 -6.22
CA TYR A 31 -12.15 16.06 -5.87
C TYR A 31 -12.07 14.76 -6.64
N GLU A 32 -13.20 14.19 -6.99
CA GLU A 32 -13.33 12.89 -7.65
C GLU A 32 -13.43 12.98 -9.16
N TYR A 33 -13.23 11.84 -9.82
CA TYR A 33 -13.57 11.69 -11.23
C TYR A 33 -15.10 11.73 -11.41
N PRO A 34 -15.63 12.53 -12.36
CA PRO A 34 -17.07 12.64 -12.58
C PRO A 34 -17.68 11.37 -13.21
N ASN A 35 -16.87 10.56 -13.89
CA ASN A 35 -17.30 9.29 -14.46
C ASN A 35 -17.26 8.19 -13.41
N SER A 36 -18.39 7.56 -13.11
CA SER A 36 -18.52 6.50 -12.10
C SER A 36 -17.66 5.27 -12.37
N ASP A 37 -17.33 4.96 -13.63
CA ASP A 37 -16.48 3.82 -13.99
C ASP A 37 -15.06 3.92 -13.40
N VAL A 38 -14.55 5.14 -13.26
CA VAL A 38 -13.23 5.40 -12.67
C VAL A 38 -13.30 6.20 -11.36
N GLY A 39 -14.43 6.84 -11.10
CA GLY A 39 -14.67 7.65 -9.91
C GLY A 39 -15.10 6.85 -8.70
N ASN A 40 -15.79 5.71 -8.87
CA ASN A 40 -16.18 4.84 -7.77
C ASN A 40 -15.09 3.80 -7.50
N SER A 41 -14.66 3.67 -6.25
CA SER A 41 -13.79 2.57 -5.87
C SER A 41 -14.58 1.28 -5.62
N GLU A 42 -13.91 0.15 -5.63
CA GLU A 42 -14.49 -1.14 -5.26
C GLU A 42 -14.92 -1.22 -3.78
N TRP A 43 -14.42 -0.30 -2.96
CA TRP A 43 -14.75 -0.19 -1.52
C TRP A 43 -15.89 0.77 -1.20
N GLY A 44 -16.61 1.26 -2.22
CA GLY A 44 -17.74 2.19 -2.04
C GLY A 44 -17.34 3.64 -1.76
N SER A 45 -16.07 4.00 -1.94
CA SER A 45 -15.52 5.35 -1.80
C SER A 45 -15.38 6.05 -3.17
N ARG A 46 -14.89 7.29 -3.20
CA ARG A 46 -14.60 8.05 -4.42
C ARG A 46 -13.11 8.16 -4.66
N ASN A 47 -12.67 7.90 -5.90
CA ASN A 47 -11.27 8.04 -6.30
C ASN A 47 -10.93 9.50 -6.61
N PHE A 48 -9.80 9.99 -6.04
CA PHE A 48 -9.28 11.31 -6.34
C PHE A 48 -8.93 11.48 -7.82
N MET A 49 -9.28 12.64 -8.39
CA MET A 49 -8.94 12.99 -9.76
C MET A 49 -7.52 13.56 -9.85
N HIS A 50 -6.51 12.71 -9.90
CA HIS A 50 -5.09 13.09 -9.88
C HIS A 50 -4.61 13.93 -11.08
N SER A 51 -5.42 14.12 -12.11
CA SER A 51 -5.14 15.07 -13.20
C SER A 51 -5.44 16.52 -12.85
N ARG A 52 -6.23 16.77 -11.79
CA ARG A 52 -6.64 18.11 -11.36
C ARG A 52 -5.59 18.74 -10.44
N GLY A 53 -5.17 19.96 -10.76
CA GLY A 53 -4.12 20.68 -10.02
C GLY A 53 -4.48 20.91 -8.56
N GLU A 54 -5.73 21.25 -8.29
CA GLU A 54 -6.26 21.50 -6.94
C GLU A 54 -6.21 20.23 -6.08
N VAL A 55 -6.55 19.07 -6.64
CA VAL A 55 -6.49 17.78 -5.96
C VAL A 55 -5.04 17.41 -5.65
N ARG A 56 -4.13 17.60 -6.61
CA ARG A 56 -2.70 17.38 -6.42
C ARG A 56 -2.13 18.28 -5.31
N SER A 57 -2.51 19.56 -5.31
CA SER A 57 -2.11 20.51 -4.27
C SER A 57 -2.67 20.14 -2.91
N PHE A 58 -3.94 19.74 -2.84
CA PHE A 58 -4.58 19.28 -1.61
C PHE A 58 -3.85 18.08 -1.00
N LEU A 59 -3.65 17.02 -1.78
CA LEU A 59 -2.99 15.80 -1.30
C LEU A 59 -1.53 16.05 -0.88
N GLN A 60 -0.79 16.87 -1.65
CA GLN A 60 0.56 17.26 -1.31
C GLN A 60 0.60 18.04 0.01
N SER A 61 -0.33 18.98 0.21
CA SER A 61 -0.42 19.79 1.42
C SER A 61 -0.82 18.94 2.63
N CYS A 62 -1.74 17.99 2.46
CA CYS A 62 -2.09 17.04 3.52
C CYS A 62 -0.89 16.21 3.98
N ALA A 63 -0.14 15.64 3.03
CA ALA A 63 1.06 14.86 3.35
C ALA A 63 2.10 15.73 4.10
N GLU A 64 2.37 16.93 3.60
CA GLU A 64 3.29 17.87 4.22
C GLU A 64 2.85 18.28 5.64
N TYR A 65 1.55 18.50 5.85
CA TYR A 65 0.97 18.86 7.14
C TYR A 65 1.23 17.78 8.20
N TRP A 66 1.01 16.52 7.88
CA TRP A 66 1.27 15.43 8.80
C TRP A 66 2.75 15.28 9.14
N LEU A 67 3.63 15.46 8.16
CA LEU A 67 5.08 15.37 8.38
C LEU A 67 5.59 16.53 9.24
N LYS A 68 5.12 17.77 9.00
CA LYS A 68 5.65 18.96 9.67
C LYS A 68 4.99 19.27 11.00
N GLU A 69 3.65 19.26 11.04
CA GLU A 69 2.90 19.67 12.23
C GLU A 69 2.81 18.54 13.26
N TYR A 70 2.70 17.29 12.81
CA TYR A 70 2.60 16.13 13.68
C TYR A 70 3.89 15.33 13.81
N HIS A 71 4.94 15.75 13.08
CA HIS A 71 6.28 15.18 13.17
C HIS A 71 6.32 13.67 12.89
N PHE A 72 5.57 13.21 11.91
CA PHE A 72 5.73 11.85 11.40
C PHE A 72 7.05 11.71 10.67
N ASP A 73 7.73 10.58 10.86
CA ASP A 73 9.02 10.26 10.25
C ASP A 73 8.87 9.65 8.85
N GLY A 74 7.64 9.34 8.44
CA GLY A 74 7.36 8.81 7.12
C GLY A 74 5.88 8.58 6.85
N LEU A 75 5.60 8.18 5.61
CA LEU A 75 4.25 7.84 5.14
C LEU A 75 4.28 6.44 4.51
N ARG A 76 3.29 5.62 4.83
CA ARG A 76 2.93 4.45 4.03
C ARG A 76 1.73 4.83 3.18
N MET A 77 1.88 4.77 1.87
CA MET A 77 0.80 5.09 0.94
C MET A 77 -0.01 3.86 0.59
N ASP A 78 -1.28 3.93 0.96
CA ASP A 78 -2.27 2.87 0.80
C ASP A 78 -2.65 2.65 -0.66
N ALA A 79 -2.80 1.38 -1.05
CA ALA A 79 -3.41 0.91 -2.31
C ALA A 79 -2.98 1.69 -3.57
N ILE A 80 -1.69 2.06 -3.70
CA ILE A 80 -1.23 2.85 -4.86
C ILE A 80 -1.39 2.10 -6.19
N SER A 81 -1.58 0.78 -6.17
CA SER A 81 -1.98 0.00 -7.34
C SER A 81 -3.21 0.60 -8.04
N ASN A 82 -4.18 1.11 -7.26
CA ASN A 82 -5.41 1.75 -7.76
C ASN A 82 -5.17 3.19 -8.29
N MET A 83 -4.00 3.77 -7.99
CA MET A 83 -3.52 4.99 -8.65
C MET A 83 -2.77 4.67 -9.94
N ILE A 84 -1.87 3.69 -9.89
CA ILE A 84 -1.00 3.30 -11.02
C ILE A 84 -1.83 2.79 -12.20
N TYR A 85 -2.74 1.89 -11.92
CA TYR A 85 -3.64 1.33 -12.92
C TYR A 85 -5.09 1.76 -12.65
N TRP A 86 -5.84 1.97 -13.72
CA TRP A 86 -7.27 2.26 -13.59
C TRP A 86 -7.97 1.15 -12.81
N GLN A 87 -8.55 1.49 -11.64
CA GLN A 87 -9.19 0.55 -10.70
C GLN A 87 -8.25 -0.59 -10.23
N GLY A 88 -6.96 -0.34 -10.13
CA GLY A 88 -5.97 -1.33 -9.72
C GLY A 88 -5.75 -2.48 -10.72
N GLN A 89 -6.33 -2.37 -11.92
CA GLN A 89 -6.33 -3.46 -12.92
C GLN A 89 -5.35 -3.17 -14.05
N PRO A 90 -4.22 -3.90 -14.19
CA PRO A 90 -3.26 -3.70 -15.27
C PRO A 90 -3.88 -3.73 -16.68
N GLN A 91 -4.94 -4.53 -16.86
CA GLN A 91 -5.66 -4.67 -18.14
C GLN A 91 -6.38 -3.37 -18.56
N ARG A 92 -6.71 -2.51 -17.61
CA ARG A 92 -7.34 -1.20 -17.88
C ARG A 92 -6.33 -0.11 -18.26
N GLY A 93 -5.04 -0.44 -18.20
CA GLY A 93 -3.94 0.47 -18.55
C GLY A 93 -3.51 1.38 -17.39
N VAL A 94 -2.38 2.04 -17.63
CA VAL A 94 -1.74 2.93 -16.65
C VAL A 94 -2.44 4.29 -16.61
N ASN A 95 -2.73 4.79 -15.41
CA ASN A 95 -3.16 6.16 -15.17
C ASN A 95 -1.93 7.09 -15.11
N GLY A 96 -1.49 7.58 -16.27
CA GLY A 96 -0.30 8.43 -16.37
C GLY A 96 -0.34 9.70 -15.52
N ASN A 97 -1.54 10.25 -15.26
CA ASN A 97 -1.69 11.42 -14.38
C ASN A 97 -1.40 11.08 -12.93
N ALA A 98 -1.85 9.94 -12.44
CA ALA A 98 -1.60 9.50 -11.08
C ALA A 98 -0.12 9.09 -10.89
N VAL A 99 0.48 8.40 -11.86
CA VAL A 99 1.91 8.08 -11.87
C VAL A 99 2.75 9.37 -11.81
N SER A 100 2.46 10.34 -12.68
CA SER A 100 3.13 11.65 -12.67
C SER A 100 2.94 12.40 -11.34
N PHE A 101 1.76 12.27 -10.74
CA PHE A 101 1.50 12.87 -9.42
C PHE A 101 2.32 12.20 -8.32
N LEU A 102 2.40 10.88 -8.27
CA LEU A 102 3.24 10.14 -7.30
C LEU A 102 4.70 10.55 -7.39
N GLN A 103 5.24 10.62 -8.60
CA GLN A 103 6.61 11.08 -8.84
C GLN A 103 6.84 12.52 -8.34
N TYR A 104 5.92 13.42 -8.65
CA TYR A 104 5.99 14.81 -8.22
C TYR A 104 5.90 14.92 -6.69
N MET A 105 4.94 14.24 -6.07
CA MET A 105 4.70 14.26 -4.64
C MET A 105 5.89 13.70 -3.87
N ASN A 106 6.36 12.50 -4.21
CA ASN A 106 7.46 11.83 -3.51
C ASN A 106 8.76 12.63 -3.59
N ARG A 107 9.10 13.15 -4.77
CA ARG A 107 10.24 14.04 -4.93
C ARG A 107 10.12 15.28 -4.04
N GLY A 108 8.99 15.98 -4.11
CA GLY A 108 8.79 17.20 -3.35
C GLY A 108 8.75 16.99 -1.84
N LEU A 109 8.18 15.87 -1.36
CA LEU A 109 8.18 15.53 0.06
C LEU A 109 9.61 15.28 0.56
N LYS A 110 10.42 14.50 -0.17
CA LYS A 110 11.82 14.22 0.20
C LYS A 110 12.71 15.46 0.15
N GLU A 111 12.52 16.34 -0.83
CA GLU A 111 13.27 17.61 -0.93
C GLU A 111 13.00 18.54 0.27
N ARG A 112 11.73 18.63 0.71
CA ARG A 112 11.34 19.50 1.82
C ARG A 112 11.50 18.90 3.20
N ASN A 113 11.53 17.58 3.29
CA ASN A 113 11.65 16.83 4.55
C ASN A 113 12.75 15.76 4.43
N PRO A 114 14.04 16.17 4.45
CA PRO A 114 15.12 15.21 4.32
C PRO A 114 15.10 14.14 5.42
N GLY A 115 15.24 12.88 5.02
CA GLY A 115 15.27 11.75 5.94
C GLY A 115 13.93 11.08 6.21
N ILE A 116 12.82 11.55 5.64
CA ILE A 116 11.53 10.83 5.73
C ILE A 116 11.59 9.51 4.99
N LEU A 117 10.79 8.56 5.45
CA LEU A 117 10.59 7.28 4.81
C LEU A 117 9.25 7.25 4.05
N LEU A 118 9.29 6.84 2.79
CA LEU A 118 8.09 6.64 1.96
C LEU A 118 7.96 5.16 1.59
N ALA A 119 6.91 4.52 2.08
CA ALA A 119 6.59 3.12 1.77
C ALA A 119 5.34 3.04 0.89
N ALA A 120 5.34 2.12 -0.06
CA ALA A 120 4.23 1.88 -0.97
C ALA A 120 3.53 0.57 -0.66
N GLU A 121 2.20 0.58 -0.57
CA GLU A 121 1.42 -0.63 -0.75
C GLU A 121 1.02 -0.76 -2.21
N ASP A 122 1.67 -1.66 -2.91
CA ASP A 122 1.35 -1.99 -4.30
C ASP A 122 1.37 -3.51 -4.50
N SER A 123 0.22 -4.05 -4.88
CA SER A 123 0.02 -5.47 -5.15
C SER A 123 0.32 -5.87 -6.60
N THR A 124 0.82 -4.95 -7.41
CA THR A 124 1.09 -5.18 -8.83
C THR A 124 2.58 -5.37 -9.11
N SER A 125 2.89 -5.81 -10.33
CA SER A 125 4.25 -5.89 -10.86
C SER A 125 4.68 -4.62 -11.60
N PHE A 126 4.12 -3.44 -11.26
CA PHE A 126 4.57 -2.18 -11.85
C PHE A 126 6.04 -1.94 -11.50
N PRO A 127 6.91 -1.70 -12.51
CA PRO A 127 8.34 -1.64 -12.28
C PRO A 127 8.80 -0.29 -11.74
N GLY A 128 9.85 -0.31 -10.90
CA GLY A 128 10.53 0.89 -10.45
C GLY A 128 9.76 1.70 -9.41
N VAL A 129 8.91 1.06 -8.62
CA VAL A 129 8.23 1.72 -7.49
C VAL A 129 9.24 2.34 -6.54
N THR A 130 10.32 1.63 -6.24
CA THR A 130 11.39 2.08 -5.33
C THR A 130 12.59 2.72 -6.03
N LYS A 131 12.58 2.84 -7.36
CA LYS A 131 13.63 3.57 -8.07
C LYS A 131 13.48 5.08 -7.89
N PRO A 132 14.59 5.82 -7.87
CA PRO A 132 14.55 7.27 -7.86
C PRO A 132 13.74 7.87 -9.01
N VAL A 133 13.06 8.99 -8.75
CA VAL A 133 12.31 9.72 -9.80
C VAL A 133 13.22 10.16 -10.95
N SER A 134 14.48 10.50 -10.66
CA SER A 134 15.48 10.84 -11.67
C SER A 134 15.82 9.71 -12.64
N GLU A 135 15.52 8.47 -12.26
CA GLU A 135 15.72 7.27 -13.08
C GLU A 135 14.40 6.73 -13.66
N GLY A 136 13.34 7.54 -13.59
CA GLY A 136 12.00 7.19 -14.07
C GLY A 136 11.14 6.39 -13.11
N GLY A 137 11.62 6.12 -11.90
CA GLY A 137 10.86 5.43 -10.85
C GLY A 137 9.83 6.31 -10.15
N LEU A 138 9.09 5.73 -9.19
CA LEU A 138 8.09 6.46 -8.41
C LEU A 138 8.69 7.18 -7.17
N GLY A 139 9.92 6.83 -6.75
CA GLY A 139 10.64 7.50 -5.69
C GLY A 139 10.25 7.09 -4.27
N PHE A 140 9.62 5.94 -4.08
CA PHE A 140 9.45 5.34 -2.76
C PHE A 140 10.79 4.76 -2.26
N ASP A 141 10.93 4.63 -0.95
CA ASP A 141 12.09 3.96 -0.36
C ASP A 141 11.88 2.46 -0.29
N TYR A 142 10.63 2.05 -0.01
CA TYR A 142 10.24 0.65 0.13
C TYR A 142 8.89 0.38 -0.51
N LYS A 143 8.71 -0.89 -0.89
CA LYS A 143 7.44 -1.47 -1.33
C LYS A 143 7.07 -2.65 -0.45
N TRP A 144 5.81 -2.75 -0.02
CA TRP A 144 5.32 -3.94 0.65
C TRP A 144 5.29 -5.14 -0.30
N ASP A 145 5.88 -6.25 0.12
CA ASP A 145 5.79 -7.52 -0.62
C ASP A 145 4.48 -8.24 -0.28
N MET A 146 3.42 -7.83 -0.96
CA MET A 146 2.08 -8.41 -0.78
C MET A 146 2.03 -9.86 -1.29
N GLY A 147 2.84 -10.20 -2.29
CA GLY A 147 2.99 -11.57 -2.81
C GLY A 147 3.55 -12.50 -1.73
N TRP A 148 4.68 -12.11 -1.14
CA TRP A 148 5.28 -12.85 -0.02
C TRP A 148 4.30 -13.04 1.14
N MET A 149 3.55 -12.00 1.52
CA MET A 149 2.58 -12.07 2.60
C MET A 149 1.49 -13.12 2.30
N ASN A 150 0.88 -13.04 1.14
CA ASN A 150 -0.21 -13.94 0.76
C ASN A 150 0.27 -15.39 0.68
N ASP A 151 1.38 -15.63 0.00
CA ASP A 151 1.97 -16.95 -0.15
C ASP A 151 2.38 -17.56 1.20
N THR A 152 3.00 -16.76 2.06
CA THR A 152 3.44 -17.20 3.39
C THR A 152 2.25 -17.53 4.29
N LEU A 153 1.23 -16.67 4.34
CA LEU A 153 0.02 -16.92 5.13
C LEU A 153 -0.73 -18.17 4.61
N ASP A 154 -0.79 -18.34 3.31
CA ASP A 154 -1.44 -19.52 2.71
C ASP A 154 -0.67 -20.81 2.99
N TYR A 155 0.67 -20.78 2.93
CA TYR A 155 1.51 -21.91 3.33
C TYR A 155 1.25 -22.33 4.78
N PHE A 156 1.24 -21.40 5.72
CA PHE A 156 1.02 -21.71 7.12
C PHE A 156 -0.42 -22.13 7.46
N ARG A 157 -1.38 -21.75 6.62
CA ARG A 157 -2.77 -22.24 6.70
C ARG A 157 -2.91 -23.69 6.25
N THR A 158 -2.07 -24.11 5.31
CA THR A 158 -2.06 -25.51 4.79
C THR A 158 -1.70 -26.49 5.90
N ASP A 159 -2.38 -27.67 5.93
CA ASP A 159 -2.04 -28.73 6.85
C ASP A 159 -0.57 -29.15 6.68
N PRO A 160 0.23 -29.30 7.76
CA PRO A 160 1.63 -29.69 7.70
C PRO A 160 1.92 -30.94 6.85
N GLU A 161 0.99 -31.88 6.81
CA GLU A 161 1.12 -33.10 5.99
C GLU A 161 1.25 -32.79 4.49
N TYR A 162 0.62 -31.68 4.03
CA TYR A 162 0.61 -31.29 2.61
C TYR A 162 1.59 -30.20 2.24
N ARG A 163 2.26 -29.56 3.21
CA ARG A 163 3.15 -28.43 2.99
C ARG A 163 4.35 -28.71 2.09
N SER A 164 4.79 -29.97 2.04
CA SER A 164 5.87 -30.37 1.13
C SER A 164 5.53 -30.14 -0.36
N ARG A 165 4.26 -30.06 -0.71
CA ARG A 165 3.79 -29.75 -2.08
C ARG A 165 3.81 -28.25 -2.36
N ASP A 166 3.70 -27.43 -1.31
CA ASP A 166 3.51 -25.98 -1.37
C ASP A 166 4.76 -25.19 -0.94
N TYR A 167 5.92 -25.88 -0.80
CA TYR A 167 7.16 -25.21 -0.34
C TYR A 167 7.55 -24.01 -1.21
N HIS A 168 7.19 -24.03 -2.50
CA HIS A 168 7.45 -22.95 -3.44
C HIS A 168 6.83 -21.62 -2.99
N LYS A 169 5.74 -21.62 -2.21
CA LYS A 169 5.14 -20.43 -1.63
C LYS A 169 6.10 -19.67 -0.70
N LEU A 170 7.00 -20.37 -0.03
CA LEU A 170 8.02 -19.74 0.80
C LEU A 170 9.22 -19.21 0.01
N THR A 171 9.44 -19.69 -1.20
CA THR A 171 10.63 -19.36 -1.98
C THR A 171 10.35 -18.54 -3.23
N PHE A 172 9.09 -18.37 -3.61
CA PHE A 172 8.72 -17.69 -4.86
C PHE A 172 9.16 -16.21 -4.85
N SER A 173 9.05 -15.53 -3.73
CA SER A 173 9.48 -14.12 -3.61
C SER A 173 10.98 -13.92 -3.90
N LEU A 174 11.81 -14.95 -3.73
CA LEU A 174 13.24 -14.90 -4.08
C LEU A 174 13.47 -14.70 -5.59
N MET A 175 12.48 -15.01 -6.44
CA MET A 175 12.58 -14.81 -7.90
C MET A 175 12.61 -13.34 -8.30
N TYR A 176 12.00 -12.45 -7.50
CA TYR A 176 11.89 -11.03 -7.76
C TYR A 176 12.47 -10.16 -6.64
N TYR A 177 13.17 -10.76 -5.70
CA TYR A 177 13.66 -10.11 -4.48
C TYR A 177 14.49 -8.85 -4.75
N TYR A 178 15.21 -8.79 -5.86
CA TYR A 178 16.08 -7.67 -6.23
C TYR A 178 15.42 -6.64 -7.15
N ASP A 179 14.14 -6.82 -7.51
CA ASP A 179 13.45 -5.91 -8.42
C ASP A 179 13.09 -4.58 -7.75
N GLU A 180 12.81 -4.63 -6.45
CA GLU A 180 12.43 -3.49 -5.62
C GLU A 180 13.07 -3.61 -4.22
N ASN A 181 13.02 -2.53 -3.44
CA ASN A 181 13.36 -2.57 -2.00
C ASN A 181 12.13 -3.03 -1.22
N TYR A 182 12.05 -4.31 -0.92
CA TYR A 182 10.87 -4.87 -0.27
C TYR A 182 10.89 -4.76 1.25
N LEU A 183 9.71 -4.53 1.83
CA LEU A 183 9.37 -4.80 3.22
C LEU A 183 8.44 -6.01 3.27
N LEU A 184 8.64 -6.89 4.25
CA LEU A 184 7.81 -8.06 4.47
C LEU A 184 6.65 -7.72 5.43
N PRO A 185 5.44 -7.42 4.93
CA PRO A 185 4.34 -6.99 5.78
C PRO A 185 3.54 -8.19 6.32
N PHE A 186 2.88 -7.97 7.46
CA PHE A 186 1.59 -8.57 7.73
C PHE A 186 0.58 -7.43 7.81
N SER A 187 -0.02 -7.12 6.67
CA SER A 187 -0.99 -6.04 6.58
C SER A 187 -2.11 -6.21 7.59
N HIS A 188 -2.47 -5.11 8.26
CA HIS A 188 -3.62 -5.07 9.15
C HIS A 188 -4.91 -5.49 8.42
N ASP A 189 -5.00 -5.24 7.11
CA ASP A 189 -6.15 -5.67 6.29
C ASP A 189 -6.27 -7.19 6.15
N GLU A 190 -5.17 -7.94 6.37
CA GLU A 190 -5.19 -9.40 6.28
C GLU A 190 -5.21 -10.09 7.65
N VAL A 191 -4.76 -9.44 8.71
CA VAL A 191 -4.59 -10.09 10.03
C VAL A 191 -5.43 -9.47 11.14
N VAL A 192 -6.51 -8.78 10.80
CA VAL A 192 -7.42 -8.11 11.74
C VAL A 192 -8.70 -8.91 12.03
N HIS A 193 -9.49 -8.37 12.94
CA HIS A 193 -10.84 -8.81 13.25
C HIS A 193 -11.74 -8.82 12.00
N GLY A 194 -12.46 -9.91 11.79
CA GLY A 194 -13.29 -10.13 10.59
C GLY A 194 -12.61 -10.94 9.48
N LYS A 195 -11.26 -10.94 9.41
CA LYS A 195 -10.53 -11.81 8.47
C LYS A 195 -9.85 -13.01 9.15
N ALA A 196 -9.16 -12.86 10.19
CA ALA A 196 -8.54 -13.78 11.13
C ALA A 196 -7.18 -13.24 11.59
N THR A 197 -6.86 -13.37 12.86
CA THR A 197 -5.53 -13.01 13.39
C THR A 197 -4.45 -13.95 12.83
N ILE A 198 -3.16 -13.55 12.93
CA ILE A 198 -2.03 -14.42 12.53
C ILE A 198 -2.14 -15.80 13.18
N ILE A 199 -2.46 -15.86 14.47
CA ILE A 199 -2.63 -17.14 15.20
C ILE A 199 -3.81 -17.96 14.63
N GLN A 200 -4.91 -17.32 14.32
CA GLN A 200 -6.06 -18.01 13.72
C GLN A 200 -5.78 -18.55 12.33
N LYS A 201 -4.91 -17.88 11.57
CA LYS A 201 -4.49 -18.33 10.23
C LYS A 201 -3.58 -19.56 10.26
N MET A 202 -2.92 -19.84 11.38
CA MET A 202 -2.13 -21.07 11.53
C MET A 202 -3.03 -22.30 11.52
N ASN A 203 -2.56 -23.40 10.89
CA ASN A 203 -3.30 -24.66 10.82
C ASN A 203 -3.41 -25.37 12.18
N GLY A 204 -4.45 -26.17 12.35
CA GLY A 204 -4.65 -27.09 13.48
C GLY A 204 -5.34 -26.48 14.69
N ASP A 205 -5.29 -27.19 15.80
CA ASP A 205 -5.83 -26.79 17.08
C ASP A 205 -4.99 -25.70 17.76
N TYR A 206 -5.52 -25.13 18.83
CA TYR A 206 -4.90 -23.98 19.51
C TYR A 206 -3.45 -24.26 19.96
N GLU A 207 -3.16 -25.44 20.47
CA GLU A 207 -1.82 -25.82 20.95
C GLU A 207 -0.79 -25.86 19.81
N LYS A 208 -1.19 -26.25 18.60
CA LYS A 208 -0.33 -26.34 17.41
C LYS A 208 -0.11 -24.97 16.74
N LYS A 209 -1.00 -24.03 16.94
CA LYS A 209 -0.93 -22.72 16.27
C LYS A 209 0.25 -21.87 16.75
N PHE A 210 0.56 -21.86 18.03
CA PHE A 210 1.66 -21.05 18.57
C PHE A 210 3.05 -21.49 18.11
N PRO A 211 3.37 -22.80 18.09
CA PRO A 211 4.64 -23.24 17.48
C PRO A 211 4.77 -22.82 16.03
N GLN A 212 3.70 -22.88 15.24
CA GLN A 212 3.72 -22.45 13.85
C GLN A 212 3.92 -20.93 13.70
N ALA A 213 3.24 -20.12 14.53
CA ALA A 213 3.45 -18.68 14.53
C ALA A 213 4.89 -18.32 14.90
N ARG A 214 5.52 -19.03 15.88
CA ARG A 214 6.95 -18.84 16.16
C ARG A 214 7.82 -19.21 14.96
N ALA A 215 7.53 -20.31 14.28
CA ALA A 215 8.25 -20.69 13.07
C ALA A 215 8.11 -19.63 11.96
N LEU A 216 6.92 -19.07 11.80
CA LEU A 216 6.67 -17.97 10.87
C LEU A 216 7.55 -16.75 11.17
N TYR A 217 7.58 -16.28 12.42
CA TYR A 217 8.41 -15.14 12.81
C TYR A 217 9.92 -15.42 12.79
N MET A 218 10.32 -16.67 12.85
CA MET A 218 11.74 -17.05 12.66
C MET A 218 12.13 -17.14 11.18
N TYR A 219 11.16 -17.33 10.31
CA TYR A 219 11.35 -17.36 8.85
C TYR A 219 11.48 -15.95 8.27
N MET A 220 10.83 -14.94 8.84
CA MET A 220 11.00 -13.52 8.48
C MET A 220 12.42 -13.01 8.75
#